data_71da85ac9b0011a4c273a66498e52252
#
_entry.id   71da85ac9b0011a4c273a66498e52252
#
_cell.length_a   1.000
_cell.length_b   1.000
_cell.length_c   1.000
_cell.angle_alpha   90.00
_cell.angle_beta   90.00
_cell.angle_gamma   90.00
#
_symmetry.space_group_name_H-M   'P 1'
#
loop_
_entity.id
_entity.type
_entity.pdbx_description
1 polymer ?
#
loop_
_entity_poly.entity_id
_entity_poly.type
_entity_poly.pdbx_seq_one_letter_code
_entity_poly.pdbx_strand_id
1 'polypeptide(L)'
;MRRFLVLGVMAVLALTGCGGGEPAAISAAGLPSAKDSTFVYLHHLDIVTDWDPASSYSNEIVAMQNIYDSLTMYNPRTRRAGPRLAVAWTSSADGKTWTFTLRDGVVFHTGRPVDAAAVKASVERTKRLGAGAAYIWDSVQQIVVRDPLTVEFRLKYAAPLDTIASSGYAAFVYDTHAAGSGDLGKWFQAGRDAGSGPYTVASWKKGRERELVLRAFDGYWGGWDGPHYRNVEFRVTPDPARAYRMLLRGEASYVQRLNTELFLRAKATAGVRTIQVPSFQNMLVLFNTASGPLADVRLRKAVQKAIDYDGLITRMRGAAAPASGLVPEGLLGHVPGRRTRQDLAGAAELLAQAGYGPGSAPLRLTLTYAQGDDDEALLVRLLTQALKPLNVQVQAKAMQWNDQWSRGKATDPAKRQDIFVMYWYPDYADAYSWFLNVFHSAEPVSFNLTYLKDKNLDERIDTLPSLVTSDRVAAEKAYADLQKRLVEEEAVVAVPWVSTYQRAYLGNVQGYTDNPAYSNVVFVHDLTPGG
;
A
#
# COMPACT_ATOMS: atom_id res chain seq x y z
N MET A 1 45.13 -84.25 0.40
CA MET A 1 44.19 -84.40 -0.76
C MET A 1 43.16 -83.26 -0.71
N ARG A 2 42.94 -82.69 -1.84
CA ARG A 2 41.96 -81.59 -2.16
C ARG A 2 42.28 -80.22 -1.56
N ARG A 3 42.82 -79.37 -2.44
CA ARG A 3 42.99 -77.95 -2.37
C ARG A 3 41.61 -77.31 -2.61
N PHE A 4 41.24 -76.31 -1.84
CA PHE A 4 40.20 -75.37 -2.18
C PHE A 4 40.77 -73.93 -2.29
N LEU A 5 40.66 -73.39 -3.47
CA LEU A 5 40.93 -71.99 -3.81
C LEU A 5 39.85 -71.14 -3.19
N VAL A 6 40.19 -70.05 -2.50
CA VAL A 6 39.29 -69.00 -2.08
C VAL A 6 39.61 -67.76 -2.94
N LEU A 7 38.69 -67.44 -3.86
CA LEU A 7 38.70 -66.16 -4.58
C LEU A 7 38.22 -65.04 -3.64
N GLY A 8 39.09 -64.09 -3.38
CA GLY A 8 38.71 -62.84 -2.71
C GLY A 8 38.05 -61.88 -3.72
N VAL A 9 36.80 -61.47 -3.43
CA VAL A 9 36.11 -60.41 -4.14
C VAL A 9 36.38 -59.10 -3.37
N MET A 10 37.18 -58.20 -3.98
CA MET A 10 37.31 -56.81 -3.54
C MET A 10 36.03 -56.06 -3.90
N ALA A 11 35.25 -55.65 -2.90
CA ALA A 11 34.17 -54.72 -3.07
C ALA A 11 34.72 -53.28 -3.04
N VAL A 12 34.69 -52.61 -4.20
CA VAL A 12 34.98 -51.17 -4.30
C VAL A 12 33.73 -50.43 -3.84
N LEU A 13 33.76 -49.81 -2.66
CA LEU A 13 32.77 -48.85 -2.20
C LEU A 13 32.95 -47.53 -2.98
N ALA A 14 32.11 -47.32 -3.95
CA ALA A 14 31.95 -45.99 -4.59
C ALA A 14 31.18 -45.07 -3.62
N LEU A 15 31.87 -44.10 -3.03
CA LEU A 15 31.25 -42.95 -2.36
C LEU A 15 30.55 -42.09 -3.40
N THR A 16 29.22 -42.24 -3.50
CA THR A 16 28.39 -41.30 -4.22
C THR A 16 28.29 -40.03 -3.40
N GLY A 17 28.99 -38.99 -3.82
CA GLY A 17 28.87 -37.64 -3.28
C GLY A 17 27.44 -37.12 -3.47
N CYS A 18 26.87 -36.56 -2.38
CA CYS A 18 25.65 -35.76 -2.44
C CYS A 18 25.89 -34.53 -3.35
N GLY A 19 25.53 -34.65 -4.61
CA GLY A 19 25.44 -33.50 -5.51
C GLY A 19 24.32 -32.61 -5.05
N GLY A 20 24.65 -31.38 -4.60
CA GLY A 20 23.70 -30.31 -4.47
C GLY A 20 23.10 -30.03 -5.86
N GLY A 21 21.83 -30.40 -6.05
CA GLY A 21 21.13 -30.12 -7.30
C GLY A 21 21.04 -28.62 -7.50
N GLU A 22 21.68 -28.12 -8.55
CA GLU A 22 21.38 -26.79 -9.09
C GLU A 22 19.88 -26.71 -9.39
N PRO A 23 19.20 -25.58 -9.08
CA PRO A 23 17.80 -25.41 -9.43
C PRO A 23 17.69 -25.51 -10.97
N ALA A 24 16.87 -26.47 -11.42
CA ALA A 24 16.62 -26.66 -12.85
C ALA A 24 16.18 -25.33 -13.46
N ALA A 25 16.83 -24.91 -14.54
CA ALA A 25 16.41 -23.75 -15.32
C ALA A 25 14.97 -23.96 -15.80
N ILE A 26 14.10 -22.96 -15.62
CA ILE A 26 12.72 -23.01 -16.10
C ILE A 26 12.81 -23.09 -17.63
N SER A 27 12.40 -24.22 -18.20
CA SER A 27 12.31 -24.39 -19.65
C SER A 27 11.07 -23.64 -20.14
N ALA A 28 11.23 -22.86 -21.22
CA ALA A 28 10.11 -22.20 -21.90
C ALA A 28 9.08 -23.20 -22.50
N ALA A 29 9.43 -24.49 -22.58
CA ALA A 29 8.65 -25.55 -23.22
C ALA A 29 7.48 -26.12 -22.41
N GLY A 30 7.03 -25.45 -21.35
CA GLY A 30 5.91 -25.90 -20.51
C GLY A 30 4.96 -24.79 -20.08
N LEU A 31 4.99 -23.63 -20.73
CA LEU A 31 4.12 -22.51 -20.37
C LEU A 31 2.69 -22.73 -20.90
N PRO A 32 1.64 -22.34 -20.13
CA PRO A 32 0.25 -22.50 -20.55
C PRO A 32 -0.04 -21.82 -21.89
N SER A 33 -0.95 -22.39 -22.68
CA SER A 33 -1.37 -21.74 -23.93
C SER A 33 -2.12 -20.42 -23.63
N ALA A 34 -2.00 -19.44 -24.53
CA ALA A 34 -2.60 -18.11 -24.33
C ALA A 34 -4.13 -18.14 -24.14
N LYS A 35 -4.84 -19.15 -24.65
CA LYS A 35 -6.31 -19.29 -24.52
C LYS A 35 -6.79 -19.67 -23.13
N ASP A 36 -6.01 -20.43 -22.38
CA ASP A 36 -6.34 -20.90 -21.02
C ASP A 36 -5.38 -20.34 -19.97
N SER A 37 -4.63 -19.28 -20.32
CA SER A 37 -3.60 -18.73 -19.45
C SER A 37 -4.20 -18.13 -18.19
N THR A 38 -3.73 -18.62 -17.07
CA THR A 38 -4.09 -18.12 -15.74
C THR A 38 -2.93 -17.32 -15.18
N PHE A 39 -3.18 -16.08 -14.78
CA PHE A 39 -2.24 -15.30 -14.02
C PHE A 39 -2.37 -15.65 -12.54
N VAL A 40 -1.31 -16.20 -11.95
CA VAL A 40 -1.29 -16.58 -10.53
C VAL A 40 -0.49 -15.54 -9.75
N TYR A 41 -1.19 -14.79 -8.90
CA TYR A 41 -0.64 -13.77 -8.02
C TYR A 41 -0.47 -14.36 -6.61
N LEU A 42 0.74 -14.39 -6.07
CA LEU A 42 1.00 -14.79 -4.70
C LEU A 42 1.06 -13.58 -3.77
N HIS A 43 0.20 -13.58 -2.77
CA HIS A 43 0.16 -12.59 -1.69
C HIS A 43 0.53 -13.24 -0.36
N HIS A 44 1.22 -12.52 0.53
CA HIS A 44 1.68 -13.07 1.80
C HIS A 44 0.63 -13.03 2.91
N LEU A 45 -0.43 -12.24 2.75
CA LEU A 45 -1.54 -12.08 3.70
C LEU A 45 -2.87 -12.41 3.03
N ASP A 46 -3.92 -12.57 3.83
CA ASP A 46 -5.30 -12.63 3.32
C ASP A 46 -5.59 -11.40 2.47
N ILE A 47 -6.18 -11.61 1.29
CA ILE A 47 -6.41 -10.55 0.31
C ILE A 47 -7.69 -9.80 0.66
N VAL A 48 -8.74 -10.51 1.07
CA VAL A 48 -10.06 -9.92 1.26
C VAL A 48 -10.43 -9.88 2.73
N THR A 49 -10.59 -8.66 3.26
CA THR A 49 -11.12 -8.41 4.61
C THR A 49 -12.52 -7.82 4.57
N ASP A 50 -12.80 -6.93 3.61
CA ASP A 50 -14.10 -6.34 3.33
C ASP A 50 -14.32 -6.30 1.81
N TRP A 51 -15.38 -6.93 1.31
CA TRP A 51 -15.66 -7.08 -0.12
C TRP A 51 -16.66 -6.06 -0.66
N ASP A 52 -17.07 -5.07 0.14
CA ASP A 52 -17.93 -3.98 -0.32
C ASP A 52 -17.07 -2.83 -0.91
N PRO A 53 -17.22 -2.49 -2.20
CA PRO A 53 -16.41 -1.45 -2.85
C PRO A 53 -16.55 -0.05 -2.23
N ALA A 54 -17.59 0.19 -1.41
CA ALA A 54 -17.80 1.45 -0.73
C ALA A 54 -17.08 1.56 0.63
N SER A 55 -16.75 0.44 1.26
CA SER A 55 -16.14 0.39 2.61
C SER A 55 -14.77 -0.31 2.64
N SER A 56 -14.43 -1.05 1.59
CA SER A 56 -13.13 -1.70 1.42
C SER A 56 -11.97 -0.73 1.60
N TYR A 57 -11.00 -1.08 2.47
CA TYR A 57 -9.88 -0.19 2.79
C TYR A 57 -8.62 -0.96 3.23
N SER A 58 -8.30 -2.04 2.54
CA SER A 58 -7.14 -2.88 2.84
C SER A 58 -6.59 -3.59 1.58
N ASN A 59 -6.13 -4.84 1.73
CA ASN A 59 -5.47 -5.61 0.67
C ASN A 59 -6.38 -5.99 -0.51
N GLU A 60 -7.69 -5.98 -0.35
CA GLU A 60 -8.65 -6.27 -1.41
C GLU A 60 -8.51 -5.38 -2.65
N ILE A 61 -7.88 -4.21 -2.52
CA ILE A 61 -7.56 -3.34 -3.65
C ILE A 61 -6.82 -4.10 -4.77
N VAL A 62 -5.95 -5.07 -4.45
CA VAL A 62 -5.17 -5.81 -5.46
C VAL A 62 -6.07 -6.58 -6.43
N ALA A 63 -7.24 -7.01 -5.97
CA ALA A 63 -8.24 -7.66 -6.79
C ALA A 63 -9.29 -6.69 -7.32
N MET A 64 -9.78 -5.78 -6.46
CA MET A 64 -10.86 -4.84 -6.82
C MET A 64 -10.50 -3.92 -7.99
N GLN A 65 -9.23 -3.51 -8.13
CA GLN A 65 -8.77 -2.73 -9.27
C GLN A 65 -8.81 -3.48 -10.61
N ASN A 66 -9.02 -4.81 -10.60
CA ASN A 66 -9.26 -5.62 -11.79
C ASN A 66 -10.76 -5.89 -12.03
N ILE A 67 -11.64 -5.53 -11.08
CA ILE A 67 -13.08 -5.82 -11.10
C ILE A 67 -13.89 -4.55 -11.31
N TYR A 68 -13.47 -3.44 -10.71
CA TYR A 68 -14.17 -2.16 -10.71
C TYR A 68 -13.39 -1.10 -11.48
N ASP A 69 -14.10 -0.17 -12.08
CA ASP A 69 -13.54 1.04 -12.63
C ASP A 69 -13.90 2.26 -11.76
N SER A 70 -13.05 3.27 -11.80
CA SER A 70 -13.28 4.62 -11.30
C SER A 70 -13.50 5.61 -12.45
N LEU A 71 -13.82 6.86 -12.18
CA LEU A 71 -13.98 7.87 -13.25
C LEU A 71 -12.65 8.14 -13.96
N THR A 72 -11.57 8.23 -13.19
CA THR A 72 -10.21 8.51 -13.67
C THR A 72 -9.24 7.49 -13.09
N MET A 73 -8.04 7.43 -13.63
CA MET A 73 -6.96 6.57 -13.13
C MET A 73 -5.65 7.35 -13.12
N TYR A 74 -4.86 7.23 -12.05
CA TYR A 74 -3.55 7.87 -12.00
C TYR A 74 -2.60 7.26 -13.04
N ASN A 75 -1.99 8.15 -13.84
CA ASN A 75 -0.99 7.77 -14.83
C ASN A 75 0.41 8.13 -14.30
N PRO A 76 1.26 7.14 -13.98
CA PRO A 76 2.58 7.39 -13.39
C PRO A 76 3.57 8.07 -14.34
N ARG A 77 3.35 8.01 -15.67
CA ARG A 77 4.23 8.67 -16.66
C ARG A 77 3.98 10.17 -16.71
N THR A 78 2.71 10.58 -16.71
CA THR A 78 2.33 12.00 -16.73
C THR A 78 2.22 12.60 -15.33
N ARG A 79 2.19 11.76 -14.29
CA ARG A 79 1.95 12.13 -12.87
C ARG A 79 0.62 12.89 -12.69
N ARG A 80 -0.42 12.50 -13.44
CA ARG A 80 -1.75 13.10 -13.43
C ARG A 80 -2.83 12.04 -13.55
N ALA A 81 -4.06 12.41 -13.21
CA ALA A 81 -5.22 11.61 -13.54
C ALA A 81 -5.38 11.50 -15.08
N GLY A 82 -5.68 10.29 -15.53
CA GLY A 82 -5.98 9.96 -16.92
C GLY A 82 -7.39 9.37 -17.06
N PRO A 83 -7.90 9.24 -18.29
CA PRO A 83 -9.22 8.68 -18.55
C PRO A 83 -9.38 7.24 -18.07
N ARG A 84 -10.59 6.94 -17.51
CA ARG A 84 -11.05 5.56 -17.26
C ARG A 84 -12.52 5.46 -17.71
N LEU A 85 -13.51 5.50 -16.80
CA LEU A 85 -14.93 5.65 -17.19
C LEU A 85 -15.22 7.03 -17.75
N ALA A 86 -14.60 8.09 -17.23
CA ALA A 86 -14.65 9.41 -17.84
C ALA A 86 -13.63 9.51 -18.97
N VAL A 87 -14.06 9.99 -20.13
CA VAL A 87 -13.20 10.25 -21.30
C VAL A 87 -12.67 11.67 -21.33
N ALA A 88 -13.38 12.61 -20.68
CA ALA A 88 -13.00 14.00 -20.55
C ALA A 88 -13.62 14.63 -19.29
N TRP A 89 -13.01 15.68 -18.79
CA TRP A 89 -13.56 16.48 -17.69
C TRP A 89 -13.07 17.92 -17.73
N THR A 90 -13.85 18.79 -17.11
CA THR A 90 -13.53 20.21 -16.95
C THR A 90 -13.85 20.64 -15.51
N SER A 91 -13.14 21.67 -15.04
CA SER A 91 -13.46 22.35 -13.79
C SER A 91 -13.79 23.82 -14.04
N SER A 92 -14.64 24.41 -13.19
CA SER A 92 -14.85 25.85 -13.14
C SER A 92 -13.58 26.57 -12.67
N ALA A 93 -13.48 27.87 -12.97
CA ALA A 93 -12.31 28.67 -12.60
C ALA A 93 -12.07 28.73 -11.07
N ASP A 94 -13.13 28.60 -10.26
CA ASP A 94 -13.04 28.54 -8.80
C ASP A 94 -12.79 27.13 -8.25
N GLY A 95 -12.65 26.11 -9.14
CA GLY A 95 -12.40 24.73 -8.78
C GLY A 95 -13.54 24.02 -8.04
N LYS A 96 -14.75 24.62 -7.99
CA LYS A 96 -15.89 24.08 -7.22
C LYS A 96 -16.95 23.36 -8.04
N THR A 97 -16.86 23.40 -9.35
CA THR A 97 -17.76 22.64 -10.24
C THR A 97 -16.92 21.82 -11.20
N TRP A 98 -17.13 20.51 -11.19
CA TRP A 98 -16.46 19.58 -12.07
C TRP A 98 -17.49 18.84 -12.91
N THR A 99 -17.26 18.77 -14.22
CA THR A 99 -18.13 18.05 -15.15
C THR A 99 -17.32 16.95 -15.82
N PHE A 100 -17.79 15.71 -15.70
CA PHE A 100 -17.19 14.54 -16.33
C PHE A 100 -18.10 14.04 -17.44
N THR A 101 -17.50 13.75 -18.61
CA THR A 101 -18.14 13.08 -19.73
C THR A 101 -17.75 11.61 -19.70
N LEU A 102 -18.74 10.72 -19.61
CA LEU A 102 -18.55 9.29 -19.48
C LEU A 102 -18.35 8.62 -20.85
N ARG A 103 -17.70 7.47 -20.82
CA ARG A 103 -17.57 6.56 -21.96
C ARG A 103 -18.94 5.95 -22.28
N ASP A 104 -19.35 6.01 -23.54
CA ASP A 104 -20.58 5.40 -24.01
C ASP A 104 -20.45 3.87 -24.16
N GLY A 105 -21.54 3.15 -24.02
CA GLY A 105 -21.62 1.70 -24.24
C GLY A 105 -20.99 0.83 -23.14
N VAL A 106 -20.55 1.40 -22.02
CA VAL A 106 -20.03 0.61 -20.88
C VAL A 106 -21.17 -0.06 -20.13
N VAL A 107 -20.96 -1.34 -19.79
CA VAL A 107 -21.92 -2.11 -18.97
C VAL A 107 -21.24 -2.69 -17.73
N PHE A 108 -22.01 -2.80 -16.65
CA PHE A 108 -21.61 -3.54 -15.46
C PHE A 108 -21.64 -5.06 -15.71
N HIS A 109 -20.99 -5.84 -14.86
CA HIS A 109 -21.05 -7.30 -14.86
C HIS A 109 -22.50 -7.84 -14.68
N THR A 110 -23.38 -7.02 -14.13
CA THR A 110 -24.83 -7.29 -14.03
C THR A 110 -25.59 -7.08 -15.34
N GLY A 111 -24.95 -6.53 -16.40
CA GLY A 111 -25.54 -6.20 -17.68
C GLY A 111 -26.23 -4.82 -17.74
N ARG A 112 -26.31 -4.07 -16.64
CA ARG A 112 -26.85 -2.71 -16.62
C ARG A 112 -25.85 -1.71 -17.20
N PRO A 113 -26.30 -0.62 -17.83
CA PRO A 113 -25.42 0.42 -18.34
C PRO A 113 -24.71 1.16 -17.20
N VAL A 114 -23.47 1.59 -17.46
CA VAL A 114 -22.75 2.55 -16.63
C VAL A 114 -23.09 3.94 -17.13
N ASP A 115 -23.87 4.67 -16.36
CA ASP A 115 -24.33 6.02 -16.68
C ASP A 115 -24.07 7.01 -15.53
N ALA A 116 -24.39 8.28 -15.76
CA ALA A 116 -24.24 9.34 -14.77
C ALA A 116 -25.07 9.11 -13.48
N ALA A 117 -26.21 8.41 -13.60
CA ALA A 117 -27.01 8.05 -12.45
C ALA A 117 -26.33 6.96 -11.58
N ALA A 118 -25.68 5.99 -12.22
CA ALA A 118 -24.90 4.98 -11.53
C ALA A 118 -23.68 5.56 -10.81
N VAL A 119 -22.96 6.51 -11.44
CA VAL A 119 -21.87 7.26 -10.80
C VAL A 119 -22.37 7.99 -9.55
N LYS A 120 -23.46 8.75 -9.68
CA LYS A 120 -24.09 9.44 -8.54
C LYS A 120 -24.45 8.47 -7.42
N ALA A 121 -25.12 7.37 -7.76
CA ALA A 121 -25.60 6.39 -6.78
C ALA A 121 -24.44 5.73 -6.03
N SER A 122 -23.33 5.39 -6.70
CA SER A 122 -22.13 4.79 -6.11
C SER A 122 -21.46 5.75 -5.12
N VAL A 123 -21.21 7.00 -5.54
CA VAL A 123 -20.56 8.00 -4.66
C VAL A 123 -21.47 8.38 -3.49
N GLU A 124 -22.77 8.59 -3.70
CA GLU A 124 -23.71 8.89 -2.62
C GLU A 124 -23.84 7.74 -1.62
N ARG A 125 -23.79 6.47 -2.08
CA ARG A 125 -23.76 5.32 -1.17
C ARG A 125 -22.48 5.29 -0.34
N THR A 126 -21.33 5.50 -0.95
CA THR A 126 -20.04 5.56 -0.26
C THR A 126 -20.03 6.65 0.82
N LYS A 127 -20.47 7.86 0.48
CA LYS A 127 -20.63 8.97 1.45
C LYS A 127 -21.58 8.63 2.60
N ARG A 128 -22.71 8.00 2.30
CA ARG A 128 -23.71 7.63 3.32
C ARG A 128 -23.21 6.56 4.27
N LEU A 129 -22.42 5.59 3.80
CA LEU A 129 -21.81 4.57 4.65
C LEU A 129 -20.71 5.17 5.54
N GLY A 130 -19.97 6.17 5.05
CA GLY A 130 -18.96 6.87 5.83
C GLY A 130 -17.83 5.96 6.34
N ALA A 131 -17.57 4.83 5.67
CA ALA A 131 -16.59 3.82 6.04
C ALA A 131 -15.38 3.84 5.11
N GLY A 132 -14.28 3.22 5.53
CA GLY A 132 -13.05 3.16 4.74
C GLY A 132 -12.54 4.55 4.36
N ALA A 133 -12.24 4.75 3.08
CA ALA A 133 -11.77 6.02 2.55
C ALA A 133 -12.90 6.96 2.08
N ALA A 134 -14.12 6.82 2.58
CA ALA A 134 -15.27 7.62 2.15
C ALA A 134 -15.05 9.14 2.27
N TYR A 135 -14.17 9.58 3.18
CA TYR A 135 -13.79 10.98 3.39
C TYR A 135 -13.23 11.67 2.12
N ILE A 136 -12.71 10.92 1.15
CA ILE A 136 -12.20 11.51 -0.11
C ILE A 136 -13.28 12.32 -0.84
N TRP A 137 -14.56 12.01 -0.60
CA TRP A 137 -15.72 12.70 -1.16
C TRP A 137 -16.28 13.84 -0.28
N ASP A 138 -15.58 14.22 0.81
CA ASP A 138 -16.10 15.23 1.76
C ASP A 138 -16.26 16.61 1.11
N SER A 139 -15.43 16.96 0.13
CA SER A 139 -15.59 18.18 -0.66
C SER A 139 -16.89 18.21 -1.45
N VAL A 140 -17.46 17.06 -1.82
CA VAL A 140 -18.66 16.97 -2.67
C VAL A 140 -19.92 17.35 -1.90
N GLN A 141 -20.57 18.45 -2.32
CA GLN A 141 -21.83 18.92 -1.80
C GLN A 141 -23.01 18.27 -2.52
N GLN A 142 -22.99 18.25 -3.86
CA GLN A 142 -24.07 17.77 -4.68
C GLN A 142 -23.54 17.08 -5.95
N ILE A 143 -24.24 16.05 -6.40
CA ILE A 143 -23.97 15.37 -7.68
C ILE A 143 -25.23 15.52 -8.54
N VAL A 144 -25.07 16.10 -9.73
CA VAL A 144 -26.13 16.40 -10.67
C VAL A 144 -25.96 15.56 -11.94
N VAL A 145 -26.95 14.79 -12.28
CA VAL A 145 -27.04 14.10 -13.58
C VAL A 145 -27.53 15.12 -14.61
N ARG A 146 -26.71 15.47 -15.59
CA ARG A 146 -27.05 16.40 -16.67
C ARG A 146 -27.76 15.69 -17.82
N ASP A 147 -27.20 14.54 -18.17
CA ASP A 147 -27.74 13.59 -19.16
C ASP A 147 -27.12 12.19 -18.83
N PRO A 148 -27.44 11.12 -19.56
CA PRO A 148 -26.93 9.77 -19.26
C PRO A 148 -25.39 9.65 -19.25
N LEU A 149 -24.67 10.47 -20.00
CA LEU A 149 -23.22 10.42 -20.11
C LEU A 149 -22.51 11.62 -19.46
N THR A 150 -23.24 12.55 -18.83
CA THR A 150 -22.65 13.75 -18.24
C THR A 150 -23.05 13.89 -16.78
N VAL A 151 -22.05 13.82 -15.88
CA VAL A 151 -22.22 14.01 -14.43
C VAL A 151 -21.48 15.27 -13.97
N GLU A 152 -22.15 16.11 -13.19
CA GLU A 152 -21.59 17.32 -12.60
C GLU A 152 -21.49 17.16 -11.08
N PHE A 153 -20.33 17.49 -10.54
CA PHE A 153 -20.07 17.55 -9.09
C PHE A 153 -19.96 19.02 -8.68
N ARG A 154 -20.74 19.42 -7.69
CA ARG A 154 -20.63 20.70 -7.00
C ARG A 154 -19.96 20.50 -5.66
N LEU A 155 -18.91 21.26 -5.41
CA LEU A 155 -18.07 21.11 -4.22
C LEU A 155 -18.36 22.23 -3.21
N LYS A 156 -18.24 21.94 -1.93
CA LYS A 156 -18.28 22.89 -0.81
C LYS A 156 -17.07 23.85 -0.87
N TYR A 157 -15.92 23.31 -1.22
CA TYR A 157 -14.63 23.99 -1.39
C TYR A 157 -13.89 23.39 -2.59
N ALA A 158 -12.96 24.14 -3.15
CA ALA A 158 -12.15 23.67 -4.27
C ALA A 158 -11.33 22.42 -3.87
N ALA A 159 -11.31 21.40 -4.73
CA ALA A 159 -10.53 20.19 -4.52
C ALA A 159 -10.16 19.57 -5.88
N PRO A 160 -9.03 18.83 -5.98
CA PRO A 160 -8.59 18.19 -7.23
C PRO A 160 -9.40 16.92 -7.50
N LEU A 161 -10.66 17.10 -7.94
CA LEU A 161 -11.63 16.01 -8.03
C LEU A 161 -11.25 14.94 -9.06
N ASP A 162 -10.53 15.30 -10.10
CA ASP A 162 -9.97 14.35 -11.06
C ASP A 162 -8.97 13.38 -10.41
N THR A 163 -8.13 13.89 -9.53
CA THR A 163 -7.17 13.07 -8.76
C THR A 163 -7.88 12.26 -7.68
N ILE A 164 -8.84 12.85 -6.97
CA ILE A 164 -9.67 12.16 -5.97
C ILE A 164 -10.44 11.00 -6.61
N ALA A 165 -11.03 11.21 -7.78
CA ALA A 165 -11.79 10.19 -8.52
C ALA A 165 -10.90 9.06 -9.08
N SER A 166 -9.58 9.17 -8.99
CA SER A 166 -8.62 8.11 -9.31
C SER A 166 -8.21 7.28 -8.09
N SER A 167 -8.80 7.51 -6.92
CA SER A 167 -8.45 6.78 -5.71
C SER A 167 -8.56 5.27 -5.88
N GLY A 168 -7.61 4.55 -5.27
CA GLY A 168 -7.66 3.10 -5.20
C GLY A 168 -8.76 2.56 -4.30
N TYR A 169 -9.33 3.41 -3.44
CA TYR A 169 -10.37 3.09 -2.48
C TYR A 169 -11.54 4.07 -2.61
N ALA A 170 -12.75 3.60 -2.32
CA ALA A 170 -13.97 4.42 -2.22
C ALA A 170 -14.36 5.22 -3.51
N ALA A 171 -13.56 5.13 -4.60
CA ALA A 171 -13.84 5.81 -5.87
C ALA A 171 -14.44 4.89 -6.94
N PHE A 172 -14.71 3.65 -6.61
CA PHE A 172 -15.30 2.69 -7.53
C PHE A 172 -16.72 3.06 -7.93
N VAL A 173 -17.02 2.89 -9.23
CA VAL A 173 -18.38 2.96 -9.77
C VAL A 173 -18.90 1.53 -9.93
N TYR A 174 -20.08 1.27 -9.39
CA TYR A 174 -20.67 -0.07 -9.37
C TYR A 174 -22.20 -0.02 -9.44
N ASP A 175 -22.82 -1.12 -9.86
CA ASP A 175 -24.28 -1.24 -9.90
C ASP A 175 -24.86 -1.33 -8.48
N THR A 176 -25.44 -0.23 -8.00
CA THR A 176 -26.08 -0.18 -6.68
C THR A 176 -27.39 -0.94 -6.59
N HIS A 177 -27.91 -1.46 -7.71
CA HIS A 177 -29.13 -2.26 -7.80
C HIS A 177 -28.85 -3.77 -7.89
N ALA A 178 -27.60 -4.20 -7.84
CA ALA A 178 -27.19 -5.59 -8.02
C ALA A 178 -27.87 -6.58 -7.05
N ALA A 179 -28.22 -6.14 -5.85
CA ALA A 179 -28.92 -6.93 -4.85
C ALA A 179 -30.46 -6.94 -5.01
N GLY A 180 -31.02 -6.24 -6.00
CA GLY A 180 -32.47 -6.04 -6.13
C GLY A 180 -33.04 -5.34 -4.89
N SER A 181 -34.00 -5.98 -4.21
CA SER A 181 -34.57 -5.51 -2.93
C SER A 181 -33.76 -5.92 -1.69
N GLY A 182 -32.67 -6.68 -1.87
CA GLY A 182 -31.82 -7.17 -0.77
C GLY A 182 -30.82 -6.15 -0.26
N ASP A 183 -30.14 -6.52 0.82
CA ASP A 183 -29.03 -5.74 1.38
C ASP A 183 -27.79 -5.85 0.49
N LEU A 184 -27.37 -4.75 -0.10
CA LEU A 184 -26.25 -4.71 -1.04
C LEU A 184 -24.92 -5.02 -0.36
N GLY A 185 -24.70 -4.60 0.89
CA GLY A 185 -23.50 -4.92 1.64
C GLY A 185 -23.36 -6.42 1.87
N LYS A 186 -24.43 -7.07 2.34
CA LYS A 186 -24.45 -8.54 2.49
C LYS A 186 -24.28 -9.27 1.16
N TRP A 187 -24.80 -8.69 0.08
CA TRP A 187 -24.69 -9.23 -1.26
C TRP A 187 -23.21 -9.25 -1.72
N PHE A 188 -22.47 -8.17 -1.49
CA PHE A 188 -21.04 -8.12 -1.73
C PHE A 188 -20.27 -9.11 -0.83
N GLN A 189 -20.55 -9.12 0.48
CA GLN A 189 -19.87 -10.02 1.43
C GLN A 189 -20.08 -11.52 1.12
N ALA A 190 -21.07 -11.86 0.29
CA ALA A 190 -21.26 -13.21 -0.25
C ALA A 190 -20.29 -13.54 -1.42
N GLY A 191 -19.31 -12.67 -1.72
CA GLY A 191 -18.33 -12.89 -2.76
C GLY A 191 -18.81 -12.56 -4.18
N ARG A 192 -19.78 -11.66 -4.29
CA ARG A 192 -20.31 -11.18 -5.58
C ARG A 192 -19.72 -9.82 -5.92
N ASP A 193 -19.75 -9.48 -7.20
CA ASP A 193 -19.29 -8.19 -7.70
C ASP A 193 -20.31 -7.55 -8.64
N ALA A 194 -20.23 -6.24 -8.78
CA ALA A 194 -21.09 -5.44 -9.63
C ALA A 194 -20.28 -4.35 -10.35
N GLY A 195 -19.04 -4.65 -10.70
CA GLY A 195 -18.11 -3.76 -11.38
C GLY A 195 -18.34 -3.68 -12.88
N SER A 196 -17.45 -2.93 -13.56
CA SER A 196 -17.38 -2.78 -15.03
C SER A 196 -15.97 -3.08 -15.56
N GLY A 197 -15.08 -3.53 -14.70
CA GLY A 197 -13.70 -3.83 -15.05
C GLY A 197 -13.54 -5.11 -15.89
N PRO A 198 -12.28 -5.44 -16.24
CA PRO A 198 -12.00 -6.55 -17.15
C PRO A 198 -12.30 -7.93 -16.59
N TYR A 199 -12.40 -8.09 -15.27
CA TYR A 199 -12.63 -9.40 -14.66
C TYR A 199 -13.81 -9.35 -13.69
N THR A 200 -14.51 -10.48 -13.58
CA THR A 200 -15.59 -10.75 -12.63
C THR A 200 -15.22 -11.89 -11.68
N VAL A 201 -15.80 -11.92 -10.49
CA VAL A 201 -15.55 -12.97 -9.50
C VAL A 201 -16.12 -14.29 -9.95
N ALA A 202 -15.25 -15.29 -10.17
CA ALA A 202 -15.64 -16.66 -10.43
C ALA A 202 -15.83 -17.47 -9.12
N SER A 203 -14.96 -17.27 -8.14
CA SER A 203 -15.10 -17.85 -6.81
C SER A 203 -14.28 -17.09 -5.77
N TRP A 204 -14.81 -17.05 -4.54
CA TRP A 204 -14.09 -16.56 -3.38
C TRP A 204 -14.24 -17.56 -2.22
N LYS A 205 -13.11 -17.99 -1.67
CA LYS A 205 -13.04 -18.94 -0.55
C LYS A 205 -12.08 -18.43 0.51
N LYS A 206 -12.55 -17.54 1.35
CA LYS A 206 -11.78 -16.86 2.39
C LYS A 206 -10.92 -17.85 3.20
N GLY A 207 -9.66 -17.49 3.42
CA GLY A 207 -8.69 -18.29 4.18
C GLY A 207 -8.21 -19.56 3.47
N ARG A 208 -8.46 -19.71 2.18
CA ARG A 208 -7.93 -20.81 1.36
C ARG A 208 -6.71 -20.38 0.57
N GLU A 209 -5.85 -21.34 0.21
CA GLU A 209 -4.68 -21.08 -0.61
C GLU A 209 -5.04 -20.35 -1.92
N ARG A 210 -6.10 -20.80 -2.61
CA ARG A 210 -6.71 -20.10 -3.76
C ARG A 210 -7.90 -19.31 -3.25
N GLU A 211 -7.60 -18.18 -2.62
CA GLU A 211 -8.64 -17.42 -1.96
C GLU A 211 -9.64 -16.87 -2.94
N LEU A 212 -9.17 -16.27 -4.03
CA LEU A 212 -10.01 -15.58 -5.00
C LEU A 212 -9.62 -15.97 -6.42
N VAL A 213 -10.61 -16.30 -7.22
CA VAL A 213 -10.47 -16.56 -8.66
C VAL A 213 -11.34 -15.58 -9.43
N LEU A 214 -10.73 -14.88 -10.36
CA LEU A 214 -11.43 -14.02 -11.30
C LEU A 214 -11.40 -14.63 -12.70
N ARG A 215 -12.41 -14.31 -13.50
CA ARG A 215 -12.54 -14.69 -14.90
C ARG A 215 -12.80 -13.45 -15.75
N ALA A 216 -12.26 -13.44 -16.95
CA ALA A 216 -12.48 -12.38 -17.93
C ALA A 216 -13.98 -12.12 -18.17
N PHE A 217 -14.34 -10.86 -18.19
CA PHE A 217 -15.67 -10.37 -18.55
C PHE A 217 -15.68 -10.05 -20.05
N ASP A 218 -16.39 -10.86 -20.85
CA ASP A 218 -16.41 -10.70 -22.31
C ASP A 218 -16.98 -9.35 -22.77
N GLY A 219 -17.85 -8.74 -21.96
CA GLY A 219 -18.42 -7.41 -22.22
C GLY A 219 -17.54 -6.24 -21.79
N TYR A 220 -16.27 -6.47 -21.46
CA TYR A 220 -15.39 -5.39 -21.02
C TYR A 220 -15.17 -4.36 -22.12
N TRP A 221 -15.38 -3.09 -21.81
CA TRP A 221 -15.30 -1.97 -22.75
C TRP A 221 -13.91 -1.76 -23.37
N GLY A 222 -12.84 -2.21 -22.70
CA GLY A 222 -11.47 -2.17 -23.20
C GLY A 222 -11.15 -3.25 -24.23
N GLY A 223 -12.07 -4.21 -24.45
CA GLY A 223 -11.90 -5.31 -25.39
C GLY A 223 -10.90 -6.38 -24.93
N TRP A 224 -10.72 -7.39 -25.78
CA TRP A 224 -9.84 -8.55 -25.54
C TRP A 224 -9.01 -8.88 -26.77
N ASP A 225 -8.58 -7.86 -27.52
CA ASP A 225 -7.79 -8.05 -28.74
C ASP A 225 -6.36 -8.50 -28.39
N GLY A 226 -5.92 -9.59 -29.03
CA GLY A 226 -4.61 -10.17 -28.77
C GLY A 226 -4.59 -11.17 -27.61
N PRO A 227 -3.39 -11.59 -27.17
CA PRO A 227 -3.23 -12.55 -26.09
C PRO A 227 -3.34 -11.87 -24.71
N HIS A 228 -4.32 -12.29 -23.91
CA HIS A 228 -4.55 -11.85 -22.54
C HIS A 228 -4.65 -13.02 -21.58
N TYR A 229 -4.38 -12.78 -20.29
CA TYR A 229 -4.76 -13.71 -19.24
C TYR A 229 -6.26 -13.67 -19.04
N ARG A 230 -6.94 -14.82 -19.24
CA ARG A 230 -8.41 -14.93 -19.12
C ARG A 230 -8.87 -15.27 -17.71
N ASN A 231 -7.96 -15.78 -16.88
CA ASN A 231 -8.21 -16.09 -15.46
C ASN A 231 -7.13 -15.47 -14.58
N VAL A 232 -7.52 -15.07 -13.37
CA VAL A 232 -6.60 -14.57 -12.35
C VAL A 232 -6.86 -15.34 -11.06
N GLU A 233 -5.81 -15.94 -10.51
CA GLU A 233 -5.87 -16.58 -9.20
C GLU A 233 -5.04 -15.78 -8.19
N PHE A 234 -5.65 -15.32 -7.13
CA PHE A 234 -4.96 -14.78 -5.98
C PHE A 234 -4.79 -15.90 -4.95
N ARG A 235 -3.54 -16.15 -4.55
CA ARG A 235 -3.19 -17.20 -3.58
C ARG A 235 -2.50 -16.62 -2.38
N VAL A 236 -2.96 -17.02 -1.19
CA VAL A 236 -2.31 -16.66 0.08
C VAL A 236 -1.12 -17.59 0.31
N THR A 237 0.08 -17.01 0.36
CA THR A 237 1.32 -17.76 0.54
C THR A 237 2.24 -17.00 1.51
N PRO A 238 2.05 -17.19 2.84
CA PRO A 238 2.79 -16.43 3.85
C PRO A 238 4.30 -16.72 3.88
N ASP A 239 4.72 -17.95 3.50
CA ASP A 239 6.13 -18.34 3.47
C ASP A 239 6.81 -17.84 2.18
N PRO A 240 7.75 -16.86 2.27
CA PRO A 240 8.46 -16.34 1.11
C PRO A 240 9.29 -17.40 0.36
N ALA A 241 9.84 -18.41 1.08
CA ALA A 241 10.61 -19.48 0.47
C ALA A 241 9.70 -20.42 -0.35
N ARG A 242 8.48 -20.68 0.13
CA ARG A 242 7.47 -21.41 -0.64
C ARG A 242 7.05 -20.60 -1.87
N ALA A 243 6.76 -19.30 -1.72
CA ALA A 243 6.39 -18.43 -2.83
C ALA A 243 7.47 -18.40 -3.92
N TYR A 244 8.75 -18.29 -3.52
CA TYR A 244 9.88 -18.36 -4.44
C TYR A 244 9.96 -19.70 -5.18
N ARG A 245 9.80 -20.84 -4.47
CA ARG A 245 9.79 -22.16 -5.12
C ARG A 245 8.63 -22.33 -6.11
N MET A 246 7.44 -21.81 -5.78
CA MET A 246 6.28 -21.81 -6.70
C MET A 246 6.56 -21.01 -7.98
N LEU A 247 7.21 -19.85 -7.85
CA LEU A 247 7.64 -19.05 -9.00
C LEU A 247 8.63 -19.85 -9.88
N LEU A 248 9.64 -20.49 -9.28
CA LEU A 248 10.64 -21.27 -10.03
C LEU A 248 10.05 -22.48 -10.75
N ARG A 249 8.95 -23.05 -10.26
CA ARG A 249 8.26 -24.19 -10.89
C ARG A 249 7.18 -23.77 -11.90
N GLY A 250 7.01 -22.45 -12.12
CA GLY A 250 5.95 -21.94 -12.99
C GLY A 250 4.54 -22.08 -12.42
N GLU A 251 4.40 -22.39 -11.11
CA GLU A 251 3.13 -22.50 -10.40
C GLU A 251 2.56 -21.11 -10.00
N ALA A 252 3.37 -20.08 -10.13
CA ALA A 252 3.02 -18.69 -9.89
C ALA A 252 3.55 -17.81 -11.00
N SER A 253 2.76 -16.84 -11.45
CA SER A 253 3.16 -15.85 -12.45
C SER A 253 3.90 -14.67 -11.81
N TYR A 254 3.53 -14.33 -10.57
CA TYR A 254 3.98 -13.14 -9.88
C TYR A 254 4.02 -13.37 -8.35
N VAL A 255 5.06 -12.85 -7.72
CA VAL A 255 5.21 -12.85 -6.26
C VAL A 255 5.29 -11.40 -5.79
N GLN A 256 4.33 -11.01 -4.96
CA GLN A 256 4.18 -9.65 -4.47
C GLN A 256 5.37 -9.24 -3.56
N ARG A 257 5.82 -10.15 -2.67
CA ARG A 257 6.88 -9.87 -1.72
C ARG A 257 7.80 -11.08 -1.55
N LEU A 258 9.07 -10.87 -1.75
CA LEU A 258 10.16 -11.74 -1.31
C LEU A 258 10.99 -11.01 -0.27
N ASN A 259 11.63 -11.74 0.65
CA ASN A 259 12.66 -11.10 1.46
C ASN A 259 13.88 -10.77 0.58
N THR A 260 14.74 -9.89 1.06
CA THR A 260 15.88 -9.36 0.29
C THR A 260 16.78 -10.46 -0.28
N GLU A 261 17.04 -11.53 0.49
CA GLU A 261 17.89 -12.63 0.02
C GLU A 261 17.26 -13.38 -1.15
N LEU A 262 15.98 -13.75 -1.04
CA LEU A 262 15.26 -14.45 -2.10
C LEU A 262 15.05 -13.56 -3.33
N PHE A 263 14.86 -12.26 -3.14
CA PHE A 263 14.78 -11.31 -4.25
C PHE A 263 16.10 -11.26 -5.04
N LEU A 264 17.24 -11.20 -4.37
CA LEU A 264 18.56 -11.23 -5.03
C LEU A 264 18.82 -12.55 -5.74
N ARG A 265 18.37 -13.67 -5.17
CA ARG A 265 18.39 -14.98 -5.85
C ARG A 265 17.50 -14.99 -7.09
N ALA A 266 16.27 -14.46 -7.00
CA ALA A 266 15.35 -14.33 -8.12
C ALA A 266 15.95 -13.50 -9.24
N LYS A 267 16.63 -12.41 -8.92
CA LYS A 267 17.33 -11.54 -9.88
C LYS A 267 18.44 -12.27 -10.66
N ALA A 268 19.08 -13.27 -10.06
CA ALA A 268 20.12 -14.08 -10.68
C ALA A 268 19.56 -15.34 -11.39
N THR A 269 18.25 -15.58 -11.33
CA THR A 269 17.63 -16.81 -11.86
C THR A 269 17.16 -16.62 -13.30
N ALA A 270 17.64 -17.46 -14.21
CA ALA A 270 17.17 -17.47 -15.60
C ALA A 270 15.65 -17.75 -15.65
N GLY A 271 14.92 -17.06 -16.54
CA GLY A 271 13.47 -17.20 -16.68
C GLY A 271 12.64 -16.44 -15.64
N VAL A 272 13.27 -15.77 -14.67
CA VAL A 272 12.61 -14.86 -13.73
C VAL A 272 13.00 -13.42 -14.07
N ARG A 273 12.02 -12.52 -14.07
CA ARG A 273 12.24 -11.07 -14.13
C ARG A 273 12.03 -10.47 -12.77
N THR A 274 12.84 -9.47 -12.45
CA THR A 274 12.69 -8.66 -11.23
C THR A 274 12.71 -7.19 -11.57
N ILE A 275 11.90 -6.42 -10.87
CA ILE A 275 11.97 -4.96 -10.91
C ILE A 275 12.04 -4.39 -9.51
N GLN A 276 12.66 -3.22 -9.40
CA GLN A 276 12.64 -2.39 -8.21
C GLN A 276 12.01 -1.05 -8.62
N VAL A 277 10.92 -0.68 -7.96
CA VAL A 277 10.16 0.53 -8.31
C VAL A 277 9.99 1.41 -7.07
N PRO A 278 10.23 2.73 -7.19
CA PRO A 278 9.88 3.67 -6.14
C PRO A 278 8.39 3.58 -5.83
N SER A 279 8.04 3.66 -4.56
CA SER A 279 6.65 3.70 -4.13
C SER A 279 6.31 5.04 -3.47
N PHE A 280 5.02 5.26 -3.22
CA PHE A 280 4.57 6.36 -2.36
C PHE A 280 4.41 5.90 -0.89
N GLN A 281 4.88 4.72 -0.54
CA GLN A 281 4.80 4.18 0.81
C GLN A 281 6.03 4.55 1.62
N ASN A 282 5.84 5.19 2.77
CA ASN A 282 6.92 5.44 3.71
C ASN A 282 6.69 4.79 5.07
N MET A 283 7.78 4.58 5.80
CA MET A 283 7.76 4.15 7.19
C MET A 283 7.60 5.36 8.09
N LEU A 284 6.66 5.29 9.01
CA LEU A 284 6.41 6.31 10.03
C LEU A 284 6.73 5.76 11.41
N VAL A 285 7.50 6.53 12.18
CA VAL A 285 7.71 6.33 13.62
C VAL A 285 6.98 7.46 14.33
N LEU A 286 5.78 7.19 14.82
CA LEU A 286 4.89 8.17 15.43
C LEU A 286 5.12 8.24 16.93
N PHE A 287 5.24 9.45 17.47
CA PHE A 287 5.51 9.70 18.89
C PHE A 287 4.27 10.22 19.61
N ASN A 288 3.94 9.62 20.74
CA ASN A 288 2.83 10.06 21.61
C ASN A 288 3.14 11.42 22.23
N THR A 289 2.49 12.46 21.74
CA THR A 289 2.67 13.85 22.23
C THR A 289 1.76 14.20 23.39
N ALA A 290 0.70 13.43 23.62
CA ALA A 290 -0.35 13.77 24.58
C ALA A 290 -0.11 13.22 25.98
N SER A 291 0.74 12.18 26.12
CA SER A 291 0.98 11.54 27.41
C SER A 291 2.33 10.85 27.46
N GLY A 292 2.79 10.52 28.68
CA GLY A 292 4.06 9.84 28.88
C GLY A 292 5.28 10.71 28.61
N PRO A 293 6.49 10.11 28.57
CA PRO A 293 7.73 10.87 28.45
C PRO A 293 7.84 11.66 27.15
N LEU A 294 7.29 11.12 26.04
CA LEU A 294 7.38 11.75 24.74
C LEU A 294 6.43 12.95 24.54
N ALA A 295 5.69 13.38 25.57
CA ALA A 295 5.08 14.71 25.60
C ALA A 295 6.15 15.82 25.51
N ASP A 296 7.37 15.56 26.00
CA ASP A 296 8.52 16.47 25.88
C ASP A 296 9.14 16.37 24.48
N VAL A 297 9.15 17.49 23.75
CA VAL A 297 9.71 17.58 22.40
C VAL A 297 11.20 17.25 22.34
N ARG A 298 11.97 17.52 23.41
CA ARG A 298 13.40 17.21 23.50
C ARG A 298 13.62 15.70 23.43
N LEU A 299 12.76 14.93 24.11
CA LEU A 299 12.82 13.47 24.10
C LEU A 299 12.43 12.89 22.73
N ARG A 300 11.42 13.45 22.05
CA ARG A 300 11.08 13.06 20.69
C ARG A 300 12.25 13.30 19.74
N LYS A 301 12.87 14.49 19.78
CA LYS A 301 14.06 14.83 18.98
C LYS A 301 15.25 13.92 19.29
N ALA A 302 15.43 13.54 20.55
CA ALA A 302 16.49 12.59 20.94
C ALA A 302 16.27 11.21 20.29
N VAL A 303 15.04 10.71 20.32
CA VAL A 303 14.71 9.43 19.66
C VAL A 303 14.89 9.51 18.14
N GLN A 304 14.46 10.60 17.48
CA GLN A 304 14.70 10.81 16.04
C GLN A 304 16.20 10.77 15.71
N LYS A 305 17.03 11.51 16.48
CA LYS A 305 18.49 11.55 16.29
C LYS A 305 19.17 10.21 16.51
N ALA A 306 18.58 9.33 17.31
CA ALA A 306 19.12 8.00 17.59
C ALA A 306 18.86 6.98 16.46
N ILE A 307 17.97 7.24 15.51
CA ILE A 307 17.68 6.33 14.38
C ILE A 307 18.90 6.24 13.45
N ASP A 308 19.36 5.01 13.18
CA ASP A 308 20.42 4.70 12.20
C ASP A 308 19.85 4.67 10.77
N TYR A 309 19.55 5.84 10.21
CA TYR A 309 18.93 5.98 8.87
C TYR A 309 19.77 5.31 7.78
N ASP A 310 21.09 5.56 7.76
CA ASP A 310 21.99 5.02 6.75
C ASP A 310 22.19 3.51 6.90
N GLY A 311 22.26 3.04 8.13
CA GLY A 311 22.37 1.61 8.45
C GLY A 311 21.12 0.84 8.07
N LEU A 312 19.92 1.42 8.20
CA LEU A 312 18.67 0.83 7.75
C LEU A 312 18.68 0.65 6.22
N ILE A 313 18.92 1.72 5.47
CA ILE A 313 18.96 1.69 3.99
C ILE A 313 19.98 0.66 3.49
N THR A 314 21.16 0.63 4.10
CA THR A 314 22.23 -0.31 3.72
C THR A 314 21.79 -1.78 3.93
N ARG A 315 21.13 -2.09 5.06
CA ARG A 315 20.69 -3.46 5.36
C ARG A 315 19.48 -3.91 4.56
N MET A 316 18.63 -2.96 4.13
CA MET A 316 17.46 -3.26 3.29
C MET A 316 17.83 -3.53 1.82
N ARG A 317 19.09 -3.32 1.40
CA ARG A 317 19.65 -3.73 0.10
C ARG A 317 18.75 -3.40 -1.10
N GLY A 318 18.26 -2.15 -1.15
CA GLY A 318 17.45 -1.65 -2.25
C GLY A 318 15.94 -1.84 -2.07
N ALA A 319 15.47 -2.42 -0.96
CA ALA A 319 14.04 -2.43 -0.62
C ALA A 319 13.56 -1.07 -0.03
N ALA A 320 14.48 -0.15 0.18
CA ALA A 320 14.19 1.18 0.69
C ALA A 320 15.09 2.23 0.08
N ALA A 321 14.60 3.46 0.01
CA ALA A 321 15.34 4.67 -0.33
C ALA A 321 15.27 5.66 0.84
N PRO A 322 16.30 6.52 1.03
CA PRO A 322 16.26 7.55 2.06
C PRO A 322 15.04 8.45 1.88
N ALA A 323 14.32 8.69 2.97
CA ALA A 323 13.25 9.69 2.97
C ALA A 323 13.85 11.11 3.07
N SER A 324 13.29 12.06 2.32
CA SER A 324 13.61 13.50 2.44
C SER A 324 12.59 14.26 3.30
N GLY A 325 11.50 13.61 3.70
CA GLY A 325 10.40 14.16 4.50
C GLY A 325 9.21 13.21 4.51
N LEU A 326 8.05 13.74 4.89
CA LEU A 326 6.79 12.99 4.92
C LEU A 326 6.27 12.66 3.52
N VAL A 327 6.49 13.55 2.55
CA VAL A 327 5.94 13.42 1.21
C VAL A 327 6.95 12.74 0.29
N PRO A 328 6.65 11.53 -0.22
CA PRO A 328 7.52 10.81 -1.15
C PRO A 328 7.75 11.55 -2.47
N GLU A 329 8.86 11.23 -3.14
CA GLU A 329 9.16 11.75 -4.47
C GLU A 329 8.04 11.36 -5.47
N GLY A 330 7.66 12.33 -6.32
CA GLY A 330 6.60 12.16 -7.31
C GLY A 330 5.26 12.74 -6.91
N LEU A 331 5.08 13.09 -5.65
CA LEU A 331 3.89 13.80 -5.15
C LEU A 331 4.16 15.30 -4.95
N LEU A 332 3.09 16.09 -5.05
CA LEU A 332 3.13 17.51 -4.75
C LEU A 332 3.53 17.73 -3.29
N GLY A 333 4.43 18.68 -3.05
CA GLY A 333 4.94 18.97 -1.71
C GLY A 333 6.17 18.16 -1.31
N HIS A 334 6.70 17.30 -2.17
CA HIS A 334 7.99 16.66 -1.94
C HIS A 334 9.11 17.70 -1.80
N VAL A 335 9.93 17.58 -0.74
CA VAL A 335 11.06 18.47 -0.48
C VAL A 335 12.36 17.73 -0.82
N PRO A 336 13.03 18.06 -1.94
CA PRO A 336 14.23 17.34 -2.35
C PRO A 336 15.45 17.69 -1.50
N GLY A 337 16.47 16.81 -1.53
CA GLY A 337 17.81 17.09 -0.99
C GLY A 337 17.96 17.00 0.52
N ARG A 338 16.89 16.77 1.24
CA ARG A 338 16.92 16.64 2.69
C ARG A 338 17.26 15.20 3.09
N ARG A 339 18.24 15.03 3.96
CA ARG A 339 18.61 13.72 4.47
C ARG A 339 18.87 13.79 5.97
N THR A 340 18.03 13.11 6.73
CA THR A 340 18.25 12.93 8.16
C THR A 340 19.35 11.90 8.38
N ARG A 341 20.22 12.14 9.34
CA ARG A 341 21.30 11.24 9.73
C ARG A 341 21.27 10.97 11.22
N GLN A 342 21.83 9.86 11.64
CA GLN A 342 22.01 9.55 13.04
C GLN A 342 22.95 10.57 13.70
N ASP A 343 22.59 11.01 14.91
CA ASP A 343 23.38 11.94 15.72
C ASP A 343 23.22 11.55 17.21
N LEU A 344 24.01 10.56 17.64
CA LEU A 344 23.95 10.04 19.01
C LEU A 344 24.46 11.07 20.05
N ALA A 345 25.39 11.95 19.68
CA ALA A 345 25.87 13.00 20.57
C ALA A 345 24.76 14.02 20.84
N GLY A 346 24.11 14.52 19.79
CA GLY A 346 22.96 15.43 19.95
C GLY A 346 21.75 14.77 20.61
N ALA A 347 21.57 13.45 20.47
CA ALA A 347 20.56 12.70 21.21
C ALA A 347 20.87 12.68 22.72
N ALA A 348 22.13 12.43 23.09
CA ALA A 348 22.59 12.45 24.49
C ALA A 348 22.41 13.82 25.15
N GLU A 349 22.74 14.91 24.43
CA GLU A 349 22.55 16.28 24.91
C GLU A 349 21.08 16.59 25.21
N LEU A 350 20.17 16.22 24.30
CA LEU A 350 18.73 16.44 24.47
C LEU A 350 18.15 15.63 25.64
N LEU A 351 18.60 14.37 25.80
CA LEU A 351 18.25 13.54 26.95
C LEU A 351 18.72 14.18 28.25
N ALA A 352 19.96 14.66 28.32
CA ALA A 352 20.50 15.33 29.51
C ALA A 352 19.71 16.60 29.85
N GLN A 353 19.37 17.44 28.85
CA GLN A 353 18.53 18.64 29.01
C GLN A 353 17.13 18.31 29.52
N ALA A 354 16.61 17.11 29.24
CA ALA A 354 15.33 16.63 29.73
C ALA A 354 15.42 15.87 31.07
N GLY A 355 16.61 15.82 31.71
CA GLY A 355 16.84 15.18 33.00
C GLY A 355 17.15 13.68 32.92
N TYR A 356 17.43 13.16 31.73
CA TYR A 356 17.85 11.77 31.51
C TYR A 356 19.31 11.74 31.02
N GLY A 357 20.12 10.86 31.58
CA GLY A 357 21.52 10.73 31.19
C GLY A 357 22.28 9.81 32.12
N PRO A 358 23.62 9.75 32.02
CA PRO A 358 24.43 8.94 32.93
C PRO A 358 24.17 9.34 34.40
N GLY A 359 23.85 8.32 35.23
CA GLY A 359 23.56 8.54 36.68
C GLY A 359 22.11 8.88 37.03
N SER A 360 21.23 9.15 36.04
CA SER A 360 19.78 9.30 36.28
C SER A 360 19.05 7.96 36.20
N ALA A 361 17.79 7.93 36.61
CA ALA A 361 16.89 6.81 36.35
C ALA A 361 16.73 6.62 34.81
N PRO A 362 16.70 5.38 34.30
CA PRO A 362 16.56 5.16 32.87
C PRO A 362 15.21 5.66 32.34
N LEU A 363 15.23 6.33 31.19
CA LEU A 363 14.02 6.62 30.42
C LEU A 363 13.42 5.31 29.90
N ARG A 364 12.15 5.05 30.22
CA ARG A 364 11.43 3.86 29.74
C ARG A 364 10.42 4.21 28.69
N LEU A 365 10.49 3.56 27.52
CA LEU A 365 9.59 3.79 26.39
C LEU A 365 8.96 2.46 25.94
N THR A 366 7.65 2.47 25.71
CA THR A 366 6.92 1.37 25.06
C THR A 366 6.82 1.64 23.57
N LEU A 367 7.32 0.72 22.75
CA LEU A 367 7.24 0.77 21.30
C LEU A 367 6.42 -0.40 20.77
N THR A 368 5.48 -0.16 19.85
CA THR A 368 4.70 -1.20 19.19
C THR A 368 4.97 -1.22 17.69
N TYR A 369 5.00 -2.43 17.11
CA TYR A 369 5.23 -2.66 15.69
C TYR A 369 4.53 -3.94 15.22
N ALA A 370 4.34 -4.10 13.90
CA ALA A 370 3.61 -5.24 13.33
C ALA A 370 4.41 -6.54 13.46
N GLN A 371 3.79 -7.57 14.00
CA GLN A 371 4.35 -8.92 14.09
C GLN A 371 4.49 -9.52 12.70
N GLY A 372 5.66 -10.07 12.39
CA GLY A 372 5.96 -10.71 11.10
C GLY A 372 6.45 -9.72 10.02
N ASP A 373 6.60 -8.44 10.34
CA ASP A 373 7.27 -7.48 9.46
C ASP A 373 8.77 -7.38 9.81
N ASP A 374 9.61 -7.91 8.92
CA ASP A 374 11.06 -7.97 9.13
C ASP A 374 11.72 -6.59 9.07
N ASP A 375 11.18 -5.65 8.29
CA ASP A 375 11.72 -4.31 8.12
C ASP A 375 11.40 -3.44 9.35
N GLU A 376 10.17 -3.54 9.88
CA GLU A 376 9.83 -2.91 11.17
C GLU A 376 10.66 -3.51 12.31
N ALA A 377 10.84 -4.84 12.35
CA ALA A 377 11.67 -5.51 13.36
C ALA A 377 13.15 -5.07 13.27
N LEU A 378 13.67 -4.84 12.05
CA LEU A 378 15.02 -4.32 11.84
C LEU A 378 15.15 -2.90 12.42
N LEU A 379 14.21 -2.01 12.10
CA LEU A 379 14.16 -0.65 12.65
C LEU A 379 14.17 -0.66 14.19
N VAL A 380 13.25 -1.41 14.77
CA VAL A 380 13.09 -1.50 16.23
C VAL A 380 14.34 -2.03 16.91
N ARG A 381 14.98 -3.05 16.33
CA ARG A 381 16.24 -3.61 16.85
C ARG A 381 17.36 -2.58 16.83
N LEU A 382 17.57 -1.89 15.70
CA LEU A 382 18.66 -0.90 15.56
C LEU A 382 18.41 0.32 16.47
N LEU A 383 17.18 0.80 16.55
CA LEU A 383 16.82 1.91 17.44
C LEU A 383 17.02 1.55 18.90
N THR A 384 16.60 0.35 19.33
CA THR A 384 16.80 -0.14 20.70
C THR A 384 18.28 -0.25 21.04
N GLN A 385 19.10 -0.75 20.10
CA GLN A 385 20.55 -0.83 20.26
C GLN A 385 21.20 0.56 20.39
N ALA A 386 20.77 1.54 19.59
CA ALA A 386 21.28 2.91 19.62
C ALA A 386 20.91 3.66 20.91
N LEU A 387 19.71 3.44 21.44
CA LEU A 387 19.18 4.11 22.63
C LEU A 387 19.73 3.52 23.95
N LYS A 388 20.11 2.23 23.97
CA LYS A 388 20.59 1.56 25.18
C LYS A 388 21.78 2.24 25.86
N PRO A 389 22.88 2.63 25.17
CA PRO A 389 24.00 3.32 25.79
C PRO A 389 23.66 4.75 26.26
N LEU A 390 22.54 5.31 25.80
CA LEU A 390 22.02 6.62 26.19
C LEU A 390 21.10 6.55 27.42
N ASN A 391 21.10 5.43 28.16
CA ASN A 391 20.24 5.18 29.32
C ASN A 391 18.73 5.19 29.00
N VAL A 392 18.35 4.80 27.79
CA VAL A 392 16.95 4.64 27.37
C VAL A 392 16.63 3.14 27.19
N GLN A 393 15.61 2.67 27.90
CA GLN A 393 15.10 1.31 27.85
C GLN A 393 13.84 1.24 26.99
N VAL A 394 13.91 0.61 25.83
CA VAL A 394 12.77 0.43 24.92
C VAL A 394 12.13 -0.93 25.18
N GLN A 395 10.88 -0.95 25.62
CA GLN A 395 10.04 -2.14 25.67
C GLN A 395 9.34 -2.30 24.33
N ALA A 396 9.99 -3.02 23.41
CA ALA A 396 9.44 -3.30 22.09
C ALA A 396 8.42 -4.45 22.15
N LYS A 397 7.25 -4.26 21.51
CA LYS A 397 6.16 -5.24 21.45
C LYS A 397 5.76 -5.47 20.00
N ALA A 398 6.11 -6.66 19.47
CA ALA A 398 5.55 -7.14 18.22
C ALA A 398 4.08 -7.55 18.46
N MET A 399 3.16 -7.03 17.66
CA MET A 399 1.73 -7.25 17.83
C MET A 399 1.07 -7.59 16.50
N GLN A 400 0.01 -8.41 16.53
CA GLN A 400 -0.86 -8.50 15.37
C GLN A 400 -1.42 -7.11 15.04
N TRP A 401 -1.55 -6.80 13.74
CA TRP A 401 -1.94 -5.46 13.30
C TRP A 401 -3.21 -4.94 13.97
N ASN A 402 -4.25 -5.76 14.06
CA ASN A 402 -5.51 -5.36 14.70
C ASN A 402 -5.36 -5.05 16.18
N ASP A 403 -4.49 -5.77 16.90
CA ASP A 403 -4.22 -5.54 18.33
C ASP A 403 -3.39 -4.29 18.53
N GLN A 404 -2.36 -4.08 17.69
CA GLN A 404 -1.55 -2.87 17.68
C GLN A 404 -2.42 -1.64 17.42
N TRP A 405 -3.30 -1.72 16.43
CA TRP A 405 -4.23 -0.70 16.03
C TRP A 405 -5.23 -0.36 17.15
N SER A 406 -5.85 -1.39 17.76
CA SER A 406 -6.77 -1.25 18.88
C SER A 406 -6.09 -0.60 20.09
N ARG A 407 -4.83 -0.96 20.36
CA ARG A 407 -4.02 -0.35 21.42
C ARG A 407 -3.78 1.14 21.13
N GLY A 408 -3.39 1.51 19.91
CA GLY A 408 -3.18 2.91 19.53
C GLY A 408 -4.43 3.76 19.67
N LYS A 409 -5.60 3.17 19.42
CA LYS A 409 -6.91 3.85 19.53
C LYS A 409 -7.57 3.76 20.91
N ALA A 410 -6.86 3.22 21.92
CA ALA A 410 -7.42 3.12 23.26
C ALA A 410 -7.88 4.50 23.78
N THR A 411 -9.10 4.57 24.33
CA THR A 411 -9.64 5.79 24.93
C THR A 411 -8.87 6.19 26.19
N ASP A 412 -8.40 5.21 26.96
CA ASP A 412 -7.53 5.42 28.12
C ASP A 412 -6.08 5.68 27.66
N PRO A 413 -5.53 6.90 27.85
CA PRO A 413 -4.16 7.22 27.46
C PRO A 413 -3.09 6.32 28.09
N ALA A 414 -3.32 5.79 29.29
CA ALA A 414 -2.37 4.93 30.00
C ALA A 414 -2.17 3.57 29.30
N LYS A 415 -3.10 3.16 28.43
CA LYS A 415 -3.01 1.92 27.66
C LYS A 415 -2.27 2.10 26.34
N ARG A 416 -2.04 3.34 25.89
CA ARG A 416 -1.36 3.65 24.64
C ARG A 416 0.15 3.36 24.75
N GLN A 417 0.81 3.30 23.62
CA GLN A 417 2.25 3.22 23.48
C GLN A 417 2.87 4.62 23.42
N ASP A 418 4.19 4.72 23.69
CA ASP A 418 4.95 5.95 23.48
C ASP A 418 5.34 6.11 22.00
N ILE A 419 5.64 4.98 21.32
CA ILE A 419 6.06 4.96 19.92
C ILE A 419 5.23 3.94 19.16
N PHE A 420 4.63 4.37 18.05
CA PHE A 420 3.90 3.52 17.11
C PHE A 420 4.63 3.48 15.77
N VAL A 421 4.93 2.29 15.26
CA VAL A 421 5.59 2.11 13.96
C VAL A 421 4.55 1.60 12.96
N MET A 422 4.48 2.21 11.79
CA MET A 422 3.58 1.79 10.71
C MET A 422 4.03 2.31 9.36
N TYR A 423 3.58 1.66 8.29
CA TYR A 423 3.63 2.21 6.95
C TYR A 423 2.45 3.13 6.68
N TRP A 424 2.68 4.13 5.80
CA TRP A 424 1.63 4.94 5.21
C TRP A 424 1.83 5.09 3.70
N TYR A 425 0.76 5.11 2.95
CA TYR A 425 0.71 5.40 1.52
C TYR A 425 -0.57 6.20 1.20
N PRO A 426 -0.62 6.94 0.07
CA PRO A 426 -1.75 7.82 -0.20
C PRO A 426 -3.00 7.04 -0.63
N ASP A 427 -4.18 7.54 -0.30
CA ASP A 427 -5.45 7.01 -0.79
C ASP A 427 -5.71 7.38 -2.25
N TYR A 428 -5.17 8.51 -2.68
CA TYR A 428 -5.04 8.95 -4.07
C TYR A 428 -3.69 9.68 -4.23
N ALA A 429 -3.23 9.93 -5.44
CA ALA A 429 -1.88 10.45 -5.70
C ALA A 429 -1.69 11.92 -5.28
N ASP A 430 -1.93 12.21 -4.01
CA ASP A 430 -1.73 13.50 -3.36
C ASP A 430 -1.22 13.31 -1.93
N ALA A 431 -0.45 14.26 -1.42
CA ALA A 431 0.09 14.21 -0.07
C ALA A 431 -0.96 14.49 1.02
N TYR A 432 -2.13 14.99 0.68
CA TYR A 432 -3.17 15.39 1.62
C TYR A 432 -3.52 14.28 2.62
N SER A 433 -3.52 13.00 2.16
CA SER A 433 -3.86 11.88 3.05
C SER A 433 -2.93 11.70 4.24
N TRP A 434 -1.64 12.07 4.13
CA TRP A 434 -0.73 12.08 5.29
C TRP A 434 -1.16 13.11 6.31
N PHE A 435 -1.44 14.34 5.87
CA PHE A 435 -1.74 15.45 6.76
C PHE A 435 -3.10 15.28 7.40
N LEU A 436 -4.13 14.95 6.61
CA LEU A 436 -5.48 14.75 7.13
C LEU A 436 -5.58 13.55 8.06
N ASN A 437 -5.11 12.38 7.62
CA ASN A 437 -5.35 11.17 8.40
C ASN A 437 -4.38 11.03 9.57
N VAL A 438 -3.08 11.34 9.38
CA VAL A 438 -2.06 11.03 10.38
C VAL A 438 -1.82 12.17 11.37
N PHE A 439 -2.19 13.42 11.03
CA PHE A 439 -1.84 14.58 11.86
C PHE A 439 -3.00 15.51 12.21
N HIS A 440 -4.11 15.50 11.47
CA HIS A 440 -5.31 16.26 11.83
C HIS A 440 -5.95 15.67 13.08
N SER A 441 -6.45 16.55 13.97
CA SER A 441 -7.15 16.14 15.19
C SER A 441 -8.43 15.37 14.86
N ALA A 442 -8.67 14.26 15.53
CA ALA A 442 -9.87 13.45 15.35
C ALA A 442 -10.39 12.94 16.70
N GLU A 443 -11.73 12.97 16.87
CA GLU A 443 -12.42 12.34 18.00
C GLU A 443 -13.59 11.51 17.49
N PRO A 444 -13.60 10.20 17.78
CA PRO A 444 -12.56 9.44 18.46
C PRO A 444 -11.26 9.37 17.64
N VAL A 445 -10.13 9.03 18.30
CA VAL A 445 -8.82 8.86 17.66
C VAL A 445 -8.94 7.90 16.48
N SER A 446 -8.52 8.37 15.28
CA SER A 446 -8.45 7.58 14.06
C SER A 446 -7.00 7.19 13.76
N PHE A 447 -6.39 7.75 12.70
CA PHE A 447 -5.01 7.47 12.31
C PHE A 447 -3.96 8.39 12.94
N ASN A 448 -4.39 9.50 13.57
CA ASN A 448 -3.47 10.38 14.28
C ASN A 448 -3.01 9.75 15.61
N LEU A 449 -2.10 8.78 15.51
CA LEU A 449 -1.51 8.10 16.67
C LEU A 449 -0.30 8.87 17.25
N THR A 450 -0.07 10.10 16.79
CA THR A 450 0.76 11.07 17.52
C THR A 450 -0.03 11.74 18.65
N TYR A 451 -1.36 11.68 18.59
CA TYR A 451 -2.31 12.32 19.49
C TYR A 451 -2.14 13.85 19.59
N LEU A 452 -1.44 14.44 18.62
CA LEU A 452 -1.30 15.89 18.53
C LEU A 452 -2.69 16.50 18.30
N LYS A 453 -3.01 17.54 19.09
CA LYS A 453 -4.21 18.34 18.93
C LYS A 453 -3.81 19.79 18.83
N ASP A 454 -3.94 20.34 17.63
CA ASP A 454 -3.55 21.72 17.35
C ASP A 454 -4.47 22.32 16.29
N LYS A 455 -5.35 23.22 16.75
CA LYS A 455 -6.35 23.84 15.88
C LYS A 455 -5.74 24.63 14.72
N ASN A 456 -4.60 25.29 14.90
CA ASN A 456 -3.93 26.02 13.82
C ASN A 456 -3.36 25.05 12.77
N LEU A 457 -2.84 23.90 13.21
CA LEU A 457 -2.41 22.84 12.31
C LEU A 457 -3.59 22.31 11.50
N ASP A 458 -4.71 22.01 12.16
CA ASP A 458 -5.93 21.49 11.52
C ASP A 458 -6.46 22.47 10.45
N GLU A 459 -6.59 23.76 10.81
CA GLU A 459 -7.01 24.81 9.87
C GLU A 459 -6.09 24.90 8.64
N ARG A 460 -4.78 24.77 8.82
CA ARG A 460 -3.82 24.78 7.71
C ARG A 460 -3.94 23.51 6.83
N ILE A 461 -4.18 22.35 7.43
CA ILE A 461 -4.43 21.10 6.70
C ILE A 461 -5.71 21.22 5.85
N ASP A 462 -6.78 21.77 6.42
CA ASP A 462 -8.07 21.94 5.75
C ASP A 462 -8.00 22.84 4.51
N THR A 463 -7.04 23.77 4.45
CA THR A 463 -6.86 24.64 3.26
C THR A 463 -6.15 23.96 2.10
N LEU A 464 -5.44 22.84 2.31
CA LEU A 464 -4.60 22.21 1.30
C LEU A 464 -5.34 21.83 0.01
N PRO A 465 -6.53 21.19 0.03
CA PRO A 465 -7.25 20.83 -1.20
C PRO A 465 -7.57 22.05 -2.07
N SER A 466 -7.96 23.16 -1.44
CA SER A 466 -8.21 24.42 -2.15
C SER A 466 -6.94 25.00 -2.78
N LEU A 467 -5.83 25.01 -2.05
CA LEU A 467 -4.55 25.48 -2.56
C LEU A 467 -4.04 24.63 -3.72
N VAL A 468 -4.13 23.29 -3.63
CA VAL A 468 -3.73 22.38 -4.72
C VAL A 468 -4.44 22.71 -6.03
N THR A 469 -5.69 23.15 -5.95
CA THR A 469 -6.53 23.45 -7.10
C THR A 469 -6.34 24.88 -7.63
N SER A 470 -6.17 25.87 -6.73
CA SER A 470 -6.15 27.29 -7.09
C SER A 470 -4.76 27.89 -7.22
N ASP A 471 -3.79 27.45 -6.41
CA ASP A 471 -2.42 27.98 -6.38
C ASP A 471 -1.42 26.86 -6.00
N ARG A 472 -0.91 26.19 -7.03
CA ARG A 472 0.02 25.08 -6.87
C ARG A 472 1.31 25.47 -6.14
N VAL A 473 1.81 26.68 -6.34
CA VAL A 473 3.04 27.17 -5.69
C VAL A 473 2.80 27.39 -4.20
N ALA A 474 1.66 28.00 -3.86
CA ALA A 474 1.26 28.15 -2.46
C ALA A 474 1.02 26.77 -1.79
N ALA A 475 0.44 25.80 -2.51
CA ALA A 475 0.28 24.44 -2.02
C ALA A 475 1.62 23.74 -1.73
N GLU A 476 2.58 23.82 -2.66
CA GLU A 476 3.93 23.27 -2.45
C GLU A 476 4.59 23.85 -1.21
N LYS A 477 4.50 25.17 -1.05
CA LYS A 477 5.02 25.85 0.14
C LYS A 477 4.28 25.41 1.42
N ALA A 478 2.97 25.31 1.40
CA ALA A 478 2.17 24.88 2.54
C ALA A 478 2.53 23.45 2.99
N TYR A 479 2.68 22.52 2.05
CA TYR A 479 3.16 21.16 2.34
C TYR A 479 4.57 21.15 2.92
N ALA A 480 5.50 21.95 2.40
CA ALA A 480 6.87 22.05 2.90
C ALA A 480 6.91 22.60 4.34
N ASP A 481 6.15 23.67 4.61
CA ASP A 481 6.04 24.29 5.93
C ASP A 481 5.43 23.32 6.96
N LEU A 482 4.39 22.56 6.59
CA LEU A 482 3.76 21.56 7.45
C LEU A 482 4.72 20.40 7.76
N GLN A 483 5.45 19.91 6.76
CA GLN A 483 6.48 18.89 6.98
C GLN A 483 7.56 19.36 7.94
N LYS A 484 8.06 20.58 7.74
CA LYS A 484 9.07 21.17 8.62
C LYS A 484 8.56 21.23 10.06
N ARG A 485 7.34 21.72 10.26
CA ARG A 485 6.70 21.80 11.58
C ARG A 485 6.61 20.43 12.24
N LEU A 486 6.02 19.43 11.55
CA LEU A 486 5.75 18.10 12.11
C LEU A 486 7.01 17.28 12.36
N VAL A 487 7.98 17.33 11.43
CA VAL A 487 9.18 16.49 11.49
C VAL A 487 10.28 17.13 12.33
N GLU A 488 10.49 18.47 12.26
CA GLU A 488 11.65 19.11 12.88
C GLU A 488 11.32 19.94 14.11
N GLU A 489 10.28 20.78 14.01
CA GLU A 489 9.97 21.71 15.08
C GLU A 489 9.32 20.98 16.23
N GLU A 490 8.21 20.28 15.97
CA GLU A 490 7.46 19.51 16.95
C GLU A 490 7.94 18.07 17.09
N ALA A 491 8.65 17.56 16.07
CA ALA A 491 9.22 16.22 16.06
C ALA A 491 8.20 15.12 16.44
N VAL A 492 6.99 15.18 15.88
CA VAL A 492 5.92 14.23 16.21
C VAL A 492 6.07 12.90 15.44
N VAL A 493 6.91 12.90 14.41
CA VAL A 493 7.14 11.75 13.52
C VAL A 493 8.59 11.72 13.03
N ALA A 494 9.18 10.52 12.94
CA ALA A 494 10.35 10.28 12.11
C ALA A 494 9.97 9.47 10.87
N VAL A 495 10.67 9.72 9.75
CA VAL A 495 10.47 9.01 8.47
C VAL A 495 11.78 8.35 8.08
N PRO A 496 12.02 7.11 8.51
CA PRO A 496 13.29 6.43 8.27
C PRO A 496 13.58 6.14 6.80
N TRP A 497 12.54 5.78 6.02
CA TRP A 497 12.69 5.46 4.59
C TRP A 497 11.38 5.60 3.82
N VAL A 498 11.50 5.64 2.49
CA VAL A 498 10.43 5.36 1.54
C VAL A 498 10.67 3.96 0.98
N SER A 499 9.63 3.13 0.92
CA SER A 499 9.74 1.76 0.42
C SER A 499 10.02 1.75 -1.08
N THR A 500 10.90 0.85 -1.50
CA THR A 500 11.11 0.49 -2.89
C THR A 500 10.54 -0.90 -3.10
N TYR A 501 9.49 -1.01 -3.91
CA TYR A 501 8.86 -2.30 -4.14
C TYR A 501 9.77 -3.21 -4.97
N GLN A 502 10.01 -4.40 -4.47
CA GLN A 502 10.78 -5.45 -5.10
C GLN A 502 9.82 -6.53 -5.60
N ARG A 503 9.63 -6.61 -6.92
CA ARG A 503 8.71 -7.56 -7.57
C ARG A 503 9.49 -8.64 -8.30
N ALA A 504 8.98 -9.88 -8.24
CA ALA A 504 9.52 -11.00 -8.99
C ALA A 504 8.39 -11.69 -9.76
N TYR A 505 8.60 -11.96 -11.05
CA TYR A 505 7.61 -12.56 -11.93
C TYR A 505 8.26 -13.39 -13.02
N LEU A 506 7.49 -14.29 -13.63
CA LEU A 506 7.99 -15.14 -14.72
C LEU A 506 8.37 -14.31 -15.94
N GLY A 507 9.42 -14.74 -16.64
CA GLY A 507 9.93 -14.06 -17.83
C GLY A 507 8.94 -13.99 -18.99
N ASN A 508 7.93 -14.87 -19.02
CA ASN A 508 6.85 -14.88 -20.00
C ASN A 508 5.70 -13.89 -19.67
N VAL A 509 5.68 -13.27 -18.50
CA VAL A 509 4.76 -12.16 -18.21
C VAL A 509 5.32 -10.91 -18.87
N GLN A 510 4.60 -10.38 -19.86
CA GLN A 510 5.00 -9.17 -20.58
C GLN A 510 4.05 -8.00 -20.27
N GLY A 511 4.53 -6.76 -20.51
CA GLY A 511 3.73 -5.55 -20.32
C GLY A 511 3.64 -5.07 -18.86
N TYR A 512 4.24 -5.76 -17.89
CA TYR A 512 4.14 -5.36 -16.49
C TYR A 512 4.77 -3.97 -16.25
N THR A 513 3.95 -3.09 -15.67
CA THR A 513 4.36 -1.75 -15.19
C THR A 513 3.72 -1.54 -13.82
N ASP A 514 4.53 -1.19 -12.83
CA ASP A 514 4.02 -0.84 -11.49
C ASP A 514 3.40 0.57 -11.50
N ASN A 515 2.37 0.78 -10.68
CA ASN A 515 1.75 2.09 -10.51
C ASN A 515 1.78 2.47 -9.02
N PRO A 516 2.60 3.46 -8.62
CA PRO A 516 2.83 3.79 -7.22
C PRO A 516 1.59 4.29 -6.47
N ALA A 517 0.55 4.73 -7.19
CA ALA A 517 -0.72 5.14 -6.58
C ALA A 517 -1.61 3.95 -6.18
N TYR A 518 -1.32 2.75 -6.67
CA TYR A 518 -2.10 1.54 -6.39
C TYR A 518 -1.19 0.47 -5.82
N SER A 519 -0.96 0.52 -4.52
CA SER A 519 -0.03 -0.36 -3.83
C SER A 519 -0.30 -1.83 -4.10
N ASN A 520 0.72 -2.53 -4.61
CA ASN A 520 0.69 -3.97 -4.89
C ASN A 520 -0.31 -4.43 -5.95
N VAL A 521 -0.99 -3.51 -6.65
CA VAL A 521 -1.92 -3.86 -7.73
C VAL A 521 -1.16 -4.26 -8.99
N VAL A 522 -1.59 -5.36 -9.61
CA VAL A 522 -1.23 -5.73 -10.97
C VAL A 522 -2.49 -5.62 -11.83
N PHE A 523 -2.47 -4.74 -12.82
CA PHE A 523 -3.53 -4.61 -13.81
C PHE A 523 -3.36 -5.74 -14.83
N VAL A 524 -4.01 -6.88 -14.56
CA VAL A 524 -3.74 -8.13 -15.28
C VAL A 524 -4.18 -8.06 -16.74
N HIS A 525 -5.21 -7.27 -17.05
CA HIS A 525 -5.66 -7.04 -18.43
C HIS A 525 -4.56 -6.40 -19.31
N ASP A 526 -3.68 -5.58 -18.71
CA ASP A 526 -2.60 -4.91 -19.42
C ASP A 526 -1.40 -5.84 -19.71
N LEU A 527 -1.45 -7.07 -19.18
CA LEU A 527 -0.38 -8.06 -19.34
C LEU A 527 -0.64 -8.97 -20.53
N THR A 528 0.46 -9.37 -21.16
CA THR A 528 0.45 -10.34 -22.26
C THR A 528 1.22 -11.59 -21.85
N PRO A 529 0.61 -12.81 -21.96
CA PRO A 529 1.35 -14.04 -21.81
C PRO A 529 2.32 -14.18 -23.00
N GLY A 530 3.62 -14.24 -22.71
CA GLY A 530 4.65 -14.55 -23.72
C GLY A 530 4.61 -16.03 -24.09
N GLY A 531 4.81 -16.32 -25.37
CA GLY A 531 4.93 -17.66 -25.89
C GLY A 531 6.27 -18.33 -25.52
#